data_3ab480b860beadde54642773ec7abf07
#
_entry.id   3ab480b860beadde54642773ec7abf07
#
_cell.length_a   1.000
_cell.length_b   1.000
_cell.length_c   1.000
_cell.angle_alpha   90.00
_cell.angle_beta   90.00
_cell.angle_gamma   90.00
#
_symmetry.space_group_name_H-M   'P 1'
#
loop_
_entity.id
_entity.type
_entity.pdbx_description
1 polymer ?
#
loop_
_entity_poly.entity_id
_entity_poly.type
_entity_poly.pdbx_seq_one_letter_code
_entity_poly.pdbx_strand_id
1 'polypeptide(L)'
;MFGLDFPQYRKLANEKSHYEIRDDRHFIEKQIIGKQVFTIEIEAKQYPEILRIQDMLNCEEGFLLSTKEVFESIGTENTALDQA
;
A
#
# COMPACT_ATOMS: atom_id res chain seq x y z
N MET A 1 11.58 -17.75 7.35
CA MET A 1 11.15 -17.73 7.09
C MET A 1 10.66 -17.70 6.47
N PHE A 2 10.64 -17.81 6.20
CA PHE A 2 10.25 -18.02 5.63
C PHE A 2 9.40 -17.58 5.11
N GLY A 3 9.43 -17.42 4.83
CA GLY A 3 9.03 -17.21 3.64
C GLY A 3 7.77 -16.54 3.23
N LEU A 4 7.75 -15.24 3.25
CA LEU A 4 6.67 -14.51 2.62
C LEU A 4 6.99 -14.28 1.16
N ASP A 5 5.98 -14.44 0.31
CA ASP A 5 6.09 -14.10 -1.10
C ASP A 5 5.76 -12.63 -1.29
N PHE A 6 6.58 -11.95 -2.07
CA PHE A 6 6.34 -10.55 -2.40
C PHE A 6 6.07 -10.44 -3.90
N PRO A 7 5.31 -9.43 -4.30
CA PRO A 7 4.76 -8.37 -3.46
C PRO A 7 3.53 -8.83 -2.69
N GLN A 8 3.26 -8.14 -1.59
CA GLN A 8 2.06 -8.34 -0.79
C GLN A 8 1.23 -7.07 -0.84
N TYR A 9 -0.08 -7.21 -0.71
CA TYR A 9 -0.99 -6.07 -0.82
C TYR A 9 -1.80 -5.95 0.47
N ARG A 10 -1.95 -4.72 0.94
CA ARG A 10 -2.71 -4.43 2.14
C ARG A 10 -3.48 -3.14 1.94
N LYS A 11 -4.48 -2.90 2.78
CA LYS A 11 -5.22 -1.65 2.78
C LYS A 11 -5.62 -1.34 4.21
N LEU A 12 -5.92 -0.07 4.46
CA LEU A 12 -6.50 0.30 5.74
C LEU A 12 -7.98 -0.03 5.75
N ALA A 13 -8.53 -0.24 6.96
CA ALA A 13 -9.93 -0.59 7.12
C ALA A 13 -10.86 0.47 6.53
N ASN A 14 -10.45 1.75 6.55
CA ASN A 14 -11.27 2.82 5.97
C ASN A 14 -11.15 2.89 4.44
N GLU A 15 -10.28 2.08 3.85
CA GLU A 15 -10.05 1.99 2.41
C GLU A 15 -9.54 3.28 1.78
N LYS A 16 -8.99 4.17 2.58
CA LYS A 16 -8.41 5.41 2.08
C LYS A 16 -6.92 5.30 1.81
N SER A 17 -6.30 4.20 2.18
CA SER A 17 -4.89 3.97 1.91
C SER A 17 -4.72 2.53 1.48
N HIS A 18 -3.93 2.34 0.42
CA HIS A 18 -3.66 1.04 -0.16
C HIS A 18 -2.16 0.89 -0.34
N TYR A 19 -1.65 -0.33 -0.13
CA TYR A 19 -0.21 -0.56 -0.04
C TYR A 19 0.20 -1.73 -0.91
N GLU A 20 1.31 -1.56 -1.63
CA GLU A 20 2.02 -2.66 -2.27
C GLU A 20 3.35 -2.82 -1.56
N ILE A 21 3.53 -3.91 -0.84
CA ILE A 21 4.77 -4.17 -0.10
C ILE A 21 5.65 -5.01 -1.01
N ARG A 22 6.71 -4.40 -1.52
CA ARG A 22 7.57 -5.04 -2.52
C ARG A 22 8.58 -5.99 -1.91
N ASP A 23 9.03 -5.68 -0.68
CA ASP A 23 9.89 -6.56 0.09
C ASP A 23 9.84 -6.05 1.54
N ASP A 24 10.74 -6.52 2.38
CA ASP A 24 10.68 -6.19 3.80
C ASP A 24 11.16 -4.77 4.09
N ARG A 25 11.54 -4.01 3.09
CA ARG A 25 12.06 -2.65 3.27
C ARG A 25 11.46 -1.64 2.32
N HIS A 26 10.63 -2.05 1.35
CA HIS A 26 10.12 -1.15 0.34
C HIS A 26 8.62 -1.35 0.17
N PHE A 27 7.88 -0.24 0.16
CA PHE A 27 6.47 -0.33 -0.16
C PHE A 27 6.00 0.95 -0.84
N ILE A 28 4.88 0.83 -1.54
CA ILE A 28 4.23 1.95 -2.20
C ILE A 28 2.89 2.15 -1.54
N GLU A 29 2.60 3.39 -1.17
CA GLU A 29 1.31 3.76 -0.58
C GLU A 29 0.54 4.60 -1.57
N LYS A 30 -0.73 4.27 -1.77
CA LYS A 30 -1.67 5.10 -2.52
C LYS A 30 -2.69 5.63 -1.54
N GLN A 31 -2.70 6.95 -1.34
CA GLN A 31 -3.61 7.63 -0.42
C GLN A 31 -4.72 8.29 -1.23
N ILE A 32 -5.95 8.04 -0.81
CA ILE A 32 -7.12 8.66 -1.43
C ILE A 32 -7.54 9.83 -0.55
N ILE A 33 -7.43 11.04 -1.09
CA ILE A 33 -7.82 12.25 -0.37
C ILE A 33 -8.80 12.99 -1.26
N GLY A 34 -10.07 12.96 -0.86
CA GLY A 34 -11.12 13.51 -1.71
C GLY A 34 -11.20 12.77 -3.03
N LYS A 35 -11.01 13.49 -4.12
CA LYS A 35 -11.05 12.90 -5.46
C LYS A 35 -9.69 12.63 -6.03
N GLN A 36 -8.63 12.79 -5.22
CA GLN A 36 -7.27 12.65 -5.70
C GLN A 36 -6.61 11.44 -5.07
N VAL A 37 -5.65 10.88 -5.79
CA VAL A 37 -4.85 9.77 -5.29
C VAL A 37 -3.38 10.21 -5.31
N PHE A 38 -2.72 10.06 -4.17
CA PHE A 38 -1.31 10.37 -4.04
C PHE A 38 -0.54 9.07 -3.90
N THR A 39 0.49 8.92 -4.73
CA THR A 39 1.32 7.72 -4.73
C THR A 39 2.67 8.07 -4.12
N ILE A 40 3.06 7.34 -3.10
CA ILE A 40 4.29 7.59 -2.37
C ILE A 40 5.08 6.29 -2.30
N GLU A 41 6.35 6.34 -2.72
CA GLU A 41 7.26 5.21 -2.56
C GLU A 41 8.08 5.42 -1.30
N ILE A 42 8.18 4.39 -0.48
CA ILE A 42 8.85 4.48 0.80
C ILE A 42 9.87 3.36 0.91
N GLU A 43 11.10 3.76 1.24
CA GLU A 43 12.14 2.81 1.63
C GLU A 43 12.29 2.88 3.14
N ALA A 44 12.07 1.76 3.82
CA ALA A 44 12.09 1.71 5.28
C ALA A 44 13.54 1.60 5.75
N LYS A 45 14.12 2.72 6.18
CA LYS A 45 15.49 2.75 6.65
C LYS A 45 15.59 2.82 8.16
N GLN A 46 14.51 3.25 8.83
CA GLN A 46 14.52 3.43 10.26
C GLN A 46 13.46 2.55 10.89
N TYR A 47 13.62 2.33 12.18
CA TYR A 47 12.79 1.37 12.89
C TYR A 47 11.28 1.63 12.77
N PRO A 48 10.78 2.87 12.89
CA PRO A 48 9.33 3.07 12.77
C PRO A 48 8.77 2.61 11.44
N GLU A 49 9.51 2.81 10.35
CA GLU A 49 9.07 2.39 9.03
C GLU A 49 9.12 0.88 8.88
N ILE A 50 10.16 0.27 9.43
CA ILE A 50 10.30 -1.18 9.40
C ILE A 50 9.15 -1.82 10.18
N LEU A 51 8.84 -1.26 11.34
CA LEU A 51 7.73 -1.76 12.16
C LEU A 51 6.41 -1.64 11.42
N ARG A 52 6.24 -0.56 10.68
CA ARG A 52 5.01 -0.36 9.89
C ARG A 52 4.84 -1.47 8.87
N ILE A 53 5.92 -1.85 8.19
CA ILE A 53 5.84 -2.95 7.23
C ILE A 53 5.45 -4.24 7.93
N GLN A 54 6.02 -4.50 9.11
CA GLN A 54 5.68 -5.69 9.86
C GLN A 54 4.21 -5.69 10.27
N ASP A 55 3.69 -4.54 10.71
CA ASP A 55 2.29 -4.43 11.07
C ASP A 55 1.40 -4.69 9.86
N MET A 56 1.79 -4.19 8.70
CA MET A 56 1.02 -4.44 7.48
C MET A 56 1.02 -5.92 7.13
N LEU A 57 2.18 -6.56 7.18
CA LEU A 57 2.28 -7.97 6.84
C LEU A 57 1.47 -8.84 7.80
N ASN A 58 1.40 -8.44 9.06
CA ASN A 58 0.66 -9.18 10.08
C ASN A 58 -0.80 -8.75 10.18
N CYS A 59 -1.23 -7.81 9.37
CA CYS A 59 -2.60 -7.30 9.38
C CYS A 59 -2.98 -6.73 10.75
N GLU A 60 -2.05 -5.99 11.36
CA GLU A 60 -2.29 -5.35 12.64
C GLU A 60 -2.53 -3.86 12.42
N GLU A 61 -2.99 -3.16 13.47
CA GLU A 61 -3.17 -1.72 13.46
C GLU A 61 -4.11 -1.25 12.35
N GLY A 62 -5.14 -2.05 12.07
CA GLY A 62 -6.14 -1.67 11.09
C GLY A 62 -5.80 -2.02 9.65
N PHE A 63 -4.68 -2.70 9.42
CA PHE A 63 -4.34 -3.16 8.08
C PHE A 63 -5.07 -4.46 7.75
N LEU A 64 -5.61 -4.52 6.54
CA LEU A 64 -6.37 -5.68 6.06
C LEU A 64 -5.72 -6.22 4.80
N LEU A 65 -6.01 -7.48 4.51
CA LEU A 65 -5.55 -8.10 3.27
C LEU A 65 -6.17 -7.41 2.07
N SER A 66 -5.38 -7.29 1.01
CA SER A 66 -5.86 -6.73 -0.23
C SER A 66 -5.28 -7.52 -1.39
N THR A 67 -5.50 -7.07 -2.62
CA THR A 67 -5.04 -7.77 -3.80
C THR A 67 -4.38 -6.80 -4.76
N LYS A 68 -3.62 -7.38 -5.71
CA LYS A 68 -3.01 -6.59 -6.77
C LYS A 68 -4.07 -5.84 -7.57
N GLU A 69 -5.18 -6.51 -7.86
CA GLU A 69 -6.23 -5.90 -8.65
C GLU A 69 -6.82 -4.67 -7.97
N VAL A 70 -7.07 -4.77 -6.68
CA VAL A 70 -7.58 -3.63 -5.93
C VAL A 70 -6.57 -2.49 -5.91
N PHE A 71 -5.31 -2.82 -5.64
CA PHE A 71 -4.26 -1.79 -5.57
C PHE A 71 -4.12 -1.08 -6.91
N GLU A 72 -4.10 -1.84 -8.00
CA GLU A 72 -3.89 -1.24 -9.32
C GLU A 72 -5.09 -0.46 -9.79
N SER A 73 -6.28 -0.76 -9.29
CA SER A 73 -7.46 0.01 -9.66
C SER A 73 -7.47 1.39 -9.04
N ILE A 74 -6.71 1.60 -7.96
CA ILE A 74 -6.66 2.89 -7.30
C ILE A 74 -5.85 3.85 -8.15
N GLY A 75 -6.46 4.98 -8.48
CA GLY A 75 -5.79 5.99 -9.29
C GLY A 75 -6.00 5.85 -10.79
N THR A 76 -6.55 4.72 -11.22
CA THR A 76 -6.79 4.50 -12.65
C THR A 76 -7.76 5.55 -13.22
N GLU A 77 -8.79 5.86 -12.46
CA GLU A 77 -9.75 6.86 -12.89
C GLU A 77 -9.10 8.23 -12.99
N ASN A 78 -8.23 8.56 -12.04
CA ASN A 78 -7.53 9.84 -12.09
C ASN A 78 -6.67 9.94 -13.33
N THR A 79 -6.00 8.86 -13.66
CA THR A 79 -5.16 8.81 -14.85
C THR A 79 -6.01 9.04 -16.10
N ALA A 80 -7.16 8.39 -16.18
CA ALA A 80 -8.04 8.56 -17.32
C ALA A 80 -8.55 9.98 -17.42
N LEU A 81 -8.89 10.60 -16.31
CA LEU A 81 -9.35 11.98 -16.29
C LEU A 81 -8.27 12.95 -16.76
N ASP A 82 -7.05 12.70 -16.33
CA ASP A 82 -5.94 13.56 -16.71
C ASP A 82 -5.69 13.53 -18.21
N GLN A 83 -5.98 12.42 -18.85
CA GLN A 83 -5.77 12.28 -20.28
C GLN A 83 -6.92 12.84 -21.09
N ALA A 84 -8.04 13.00 -20.46
CA ALA A 84 -9.18 13.56 -21.16
C ALA A 84 -9.04 15.05 -21.31
#